data_436d88820761e7d42170d45714bcec5f
#
_entry.id   436d88820761e7d42170d45714bcec5f
#
_cell.length_a   1.000
_cell.length_b   1.000
_cell.length_c   1.000
_cell.angle_alpha   90.00
_cell.angle_beta   90.00
_cell.angle_gamma   90.00
#
_symmetry.space_group_name_H-M   'P 1'
#
loop_
_entity.id
_entity.type
_entity.pdbx_description
1 polymer ?
#
loop_
_entity_poly.entity_id
_entity_poly.type
_entity_poly.pdbx_seq_one_letter_code
_entity_poly.pdbx_strand_id
1 'polypeptide(L)'
;MARRGDPIDGVMLLDKPLGMSSNAALQTVRRLVNAQKAGHTGTLDPMATGLLPLCFGNATKFSADLLHAEKGYVARVKLGEVSSTGDAEGEIVERHPVDVTAEALEEAVAAFLGEIVQIPPMYSALKVNGKCLYPVSYTHLRAH
;
A
#
# COMPACT_ATOMS: atom_id res chain seq x y z
N MET A 1 25.17 16.23 -17.39
CA MET A 1 24.44 15.21 -18.20
C MET A 1 23.01 15.66 -18.40
N ALA A 2 22.52 15.75 -19.63
CA ALA A 2 21.13 16.04 -19.91
C ALA A 2 20.25 14.89 -19.37
N ARG A 3 19.15 15.24 -18.70
CA ARG A 3 18.19 14.25 -18.23
C ARG A 3 17.51 13.62 -19.44
N ARG A 4 17.47 12.28 -19.49
CA ARG A 4 16.85 11.53 -20.58
C ARG A 4 15.32 11.57 -20.43
N GLY A 5 14.60 11.89 -21.50
CA GLY A 5 13.14 11.98 -21.57
C GLY A 5 12.62 13.40 -21.77
N ASP A 6 11.32 13.52 -21.96
CA ASP A 6 10.62 14.77 -22.25
C ASP A 6 10.19 15.50 -20.96
N PRO A 7 10.24 16.85 -20.95
CA PRO A 7 9.80 17.64 -19.80
C PRO A 7 8.27 17.75 -19.78
N ILE A 8 7.61 16.64 -19.44
CA ILE A 8 6.15 16.55 -19.34
C ILE A 8 5.72 16.97 -17.93
N ASP A 9 4.73 17.85 -17.82
CA ASP A 9 4.09 18.26 -16.58
C ASP A 9 2.64 17.80 -16.56
N GLY A 10 2.17 17.23 -15.44
CA GLY A 10 0.77 16.85 -15.27
C GLY A 10 0.55 15.73 -14.26
N VAL A 11 -0.71 15.36 -14.11
CA VAL A 11 -1.16 14.25 -13.26
C VAL A 11 -1.94 13.27 -14.12
N MET A 12 -1.65 11.99 -13.93
CA MET A 12 -2.40 10.88 -14.54
C MET A 12 -3.02 10.03 -13.43
N LEU A 13 -4.27 9.69 -13.57
CA LEU A 13 -4.96 8.74 -12.70
C LEU A 13 -4.85 7.35 -13.33
N LEU A 14 -4.08 6.49 -12.68
CA LEU A 14 -3.89 5.11 -13.13
C LEU A 14 -4.74 4.17 -12.30
N ASP A 15 -5.51 3.29 -12.94
CA ASP A 15 -6.06 2.10 -12.31
C ASP A 15 -4.94 1.04 -12.28
N LYS A 16 -4.31 0.88 -11.10
CA LYS A 16 -3.18 -0.04 -10.97
C LYS A 16 -3.66 -1.49 -11.08
N PRO A 17 -3.11 -2.29 -11.99
CA PRO A 17 -3.50 -3.69 -12.10
C PRO A 17 -2.99 -4.53 -10.93
N LEU A 18 -3.62 -5.69 -10.74
CA LEU A 18 -3.20 -6.74 -9.81
C LEU A 18 -1.79 -7.26 -10.17
N GLY A 19 -1.02 -7.64 -9.16
CA GLY A 19 0.29 -8.29 -9.33
C GLY A 19 1.45 -7.35 -9.67
N MET A 20 1.20 -6.05 -9.74
CA MET A 20 2.21 -5.04 -10.06
C MET A 20 2.43 -4.10 -8.87
N SER A 21 3.68 -3.86 -8.49
CA SER A 21 3.99 -2.85 -7.47
C SER A 21 3.73 -1.44 -8.01
N SER A 22 3.43 -0.49 -7.11
CA SER A 22 3.21 0.92 -7.47
C SER A 22 4.39 1.52 -8.24
N ASN A 23 5.62 1.19 -7.86
CA ASN A 23 6.81 1.65 -8.57
C ASN A 23 6.95 1.01 -9.97
N ALA A 24 6.64 -0.27 -10.14
CA ALA A 24 6.65 -0.92 -11.44
C ALA A 24 5.64 -0.28 -12.40
N ALA A 25 4.43 -0.01 -11.90
CA ALA A 25 3.39 0.70 -12.63
C ALA A 25 3.85 2.10 -13.06
N LEU A 26 4.40 2.88 -12.12
CA LEU A 26 4.98 4.20 -12.41
C LEU A 26 6.06 4.14 -13.49
N GLN A 27 7.03 3.21 -13.39
CA GLN A 27 8.13 3.11 -14.34
C GLN A 27 7.65 2.68 -15.74
N THR A 28 6.59 1.86 -15.80
CA THR A 28 5.97 1.47 -17.07
C THR A 28 5.34 2.69 -17.75
N VAL A 29 4.49 3.43 -17.05
CA VAL A 29 3.85 4.64 -17.60
C VAL A 29 4.89 5.71 -17.94
N ARG A 30 5.88 5.95 -17.06
CA ARG A 30 6.97 6.90 -17.33
C ARG A 30 7.69 6.61 -18.64
N ARG A 31 7.97 5.34 -18.95
CA ARG A 31 8.62 4.94 -20.21
C ARG A 31 7.70 5.14 -21.41
N LEU A 32 6.41 4.78 -21.27
CA LEU A 32 5.42 4.95 -22.35
C LEU A 32 5.27 6.40 -22.78
N VAL A 33 5.25 7.33 -21.82
CA VAL A 33 5.14 8.77 -22.11
C VAL A 33 6.50 9.46 -22.23
N ASN A 34 7.60 8.71 -22.18
CA ASN A 34 8.97 9.22 -22.22
C ASN A 34 9.25 10.37 -21.22
N ALA A 35 8.62 10.35 -20.04
CA ALA A 35 8.75 11.44 -19.09
C ALA A 35 10.13 11.49 -18.42
N GLN A 36 10.70 12.69 -18.32
CA GLN A 36 11.98 12.93 -17.67
C GLN A 36 11.92 12.72 -16.16
N LYS A 37 10.80 13.13 -15.51
CA LYS A 37 10.55 13.04 -14.08
C LYS A 37 9.15 12.55 -13.81
N ALA A 38 9.01 11.56 -12.91
CA ALA A 38 7.72 11.06 -12.47
C ALA A 38 7.79 10.59 -11.01
N GLY A 39 6.64 10.57 -10.34
CA GLY A 39 6.43 10.06 -8.99
C GLY A 39 4.99 9.59 -8.82
N HIS A 40 4.72 8.79 -7.81
CA HIS A 40 3.36 8.40 -7.43
C HIS A 40 3.00 8.94 -6.04
N THR A 41 1.71 9.08 -5.78
CA THR A 41 1.17 9.57 -4.52
C THR A 41 0.56 8.40 -3.75
N GLY A 42 1.25 7.95 -2.73
CA GLY A 42 0.86 6.76 -1.99
C GLY A 42 1.36 5.46 -2.63
N THR A 43 1.20 4.39 -1.91
CA THR A 43 1.61 3.05 -2.34
C THR A 43 0.44 2.09 -2.21
N LEU A 44 0.19 1.32 -3.26
CA LEU A 44 -0.67 0.15 -3.26
C LEU A 44 0.20 -1.10 -3.33
N ASP A 45 -0.13 -2.08 -2.51
CA ASP A 45 0.54 -3.38 -2.54
C ASP A 45 0.32 -4.10 -3.88
N PRO A 46 1.15 -5.07 -4.26
CA PRO A 46 0.98 -5.82 -5.51
C PRO A 46 -0.40 -6.48 -5.64
N MET A 47 -0.95 -6.98 -4.53
CA MET A 47 -2.28 -7.59 -4.48
C MET A 47 -3.44 -6.58 -4.52
N ALA A 48 -3.20 -5.29 -4.31
CA ALA A 48 -4.22 -4.27 -4.41
C ALA A 48 -4.33 -3.73 -5.83
N THR A 49 -5.56 -3.43 -6.24
CA THR A 49 -5.88 -2.72 -7.50
C THR A 49 -6.49 -1.36 -7.20
N GLY A 50 -6.61 -0.50 -8.20
CA GLY A 50 -7.34 0.75 -8.09
C GLY A 50 -6.48 2.00 -8.25
N LEU A 51 -7.03 3.13 -7.82
CA LEU A 51 -6.54 4.46 -8.12
C LEU A 51 -5.12 4.72 -7.57
N LEU A 52 -4.19 4.93 -8.47
CA LEU A 52 -2.81 5.35 -8.19
C LEU A 52 -2.52 6.64 -8.99
N PRO A 53 -2.56 7.82 -8.37
CA PRO A 53 -2.20 9.05 -9.06
C PRO A 53 -0.69 9.10 -9.34
N LEU A 54 -0.33 9.39 -10.59
CA LEU A 54 1.04 9.58 -11.07
C LEU A 54 1.26 11.06 -11.39
N CYS A 55 2.32 11.63 -10.85
CA CYS A 55 2.71 13.01 -11.08
C CYS A 55 3.94 13.05 -11.97
N PHE A 56 3.94 13.95 -12.97
CA PHE A 56 5.05 14.15 -13.89
C PHE A 56 5.61 15.58 -13.79
N GLY A 57 6.92 15.69 -13.95
CA GLY A 57 7.62 16.99 -13.99
C GLY A 57 7.36 17.84 -12.74
N ASN A 58 6.86 19.07 -12.92
CA ASN A 58 6.56 19.99 -11.82
C ASN A 58 5.43 19.50 -10.90
N ALA A 59 4.48 18.72 -11.41
CA ALA A 59 3.40 18.17 -10.59
C ALA A 59 3.91 17.26 -9.46
N THR A 60 5.13 16.72 -9.56
CA THR A 60 5.74 15.95 -8.46
C THR A 60 5.95 16.75 -7.18
N LYS A 61 5.91 18.08 -7.22
CA LYS A 61 6.02 18.94 -6.04
C LYS A 61 4.76 18.91 -5.17
N PHE A 62 3.62 18.58 -5.77
CA PHE A 62 2.31 18.48 -5.10
C PHE A 62 1.98 17.05 -4.65
N SER A 63 2.90 16.11 -4.82
CA SER A 63 2.67 14.71 -4.44
C SER A 63 2.41 14.52 -2.93
N ALA A 64 2.97 15.38 -2.08
CA ALA A 64 2.75 15.34 -0.65
C ALA A 64 1.29 15.68 -0.28
N ASP A 65 0.69 16.68 -0.92
CA ASP A 65 -0.71 17.08 -0.66
C ASP A 65 -1.68 15.96 -1.04
N LEU A 66 -1.44 15.30 -2.17
CA LEU A 66 -2.22 14.14 -2.61
C LEU A 66 -1.98 12.90 -1.72
N LEU A 67 -0.81 12.78 -1.12
CA LEU A 67 -0.50 11.69 -0.19
C LEU A 67 -1.33 11.78 1.08
N HIS A 68 -1.66 12.99 1.55
CA HIS A 68 -2.46 13.23 2.76
C HIS A 68 -3.97 13.38 2.48
N ALA A 69 -4.40 13.29 1.21
CA ALA A 69 -5.81 13.33 0.86
C ALA A 69 -6.57 12.13 1.46
N GLU A 70 -7.86 12.30 1.69
CA GLU A 70 -8.75 11.21 2.11
C GLU A 70 -8.73 10.06 1.09
N LYS A 71 -8.77 8.83 1.59
CA LYS A 71 -8.72 7.61 0.79
C LYS A 71 -9.79 6.63 1.24
N GLY A 72 -10.39 5.96 0.26
CA GLY A 72 -11.32 4.86 0.51
C GLY A 72 -10.76 3.55 -0.04
N TYR A 73 -11.03 2.47 0.68
CA TYR A 73 -10.62 1.12 0.28
C TYR A 73 -11.79 0.16 0.44
N VAL A 74 -11.89 -0.81 -0.47
CA VAL A 74 -12.76 -1.98 -0.31
C VAL A 74 -11.86 -3.17 -0.02
N ALA A 75 -11.99 -3.74 1.17
CA ALA A 75 -11.22 -4.90 1.59
C ALA A 75 -12.13 -6.12 1.72
N ARG A 76 -11.65 -7.28 1.24
CA ARG A 76 -12.27 -8.59 1.48
C ARG A 76 -11.47 -9.31 2.55
N VAL A 77 -12.10 -9.53 3.69
CA VAL A 77 -11.48 -10.22 4.85
C VAL A 77 -12.00 -11.65 4.91
N LYS A 78 -11.11 -12.63 5.04
CA LYS A 78 -11.45 -14.02 5.32
C LYS A 78 -11.29 -14.27 6.82
N LEU A 79 -12.38 -14.59 7.48
CA LEU A 79 -12.37 -14.92 8.92
C LEU A 79 -11.83 -16.33 9.14
N GLY A 80 -11.33 -16.60 10.37
CA GLY A 80 -10.89 -17.91 10.82
C GLY A 80 -9.50 -18.34 10.34
N GLU A 81 -8.75 -17.48 9.66
CA GLU A 81 -7.38 -17.78 9.24
C GLU A 81 -6.44 -16.64 9.63
N VAL A 82 -5.26 -16.98 10.09
CA VAL A 82 -4.15 -16.05 10.33
C VAL A 82 -3.02 -16.41 9.39
N SER A 83 -2.54 -15.44 8.63
CA SER A 83 -1.39 -15.61 7.76
C SER A 83 -0.12 -15.02 8.37
N SER A 84 1.03 -15.51 7.92
CA SER A 84 2.34 -15.07 8.40
C SER A 84 2.64 -13.58 8.11
N THR A 85 1.98 -13.01 7.09
CA THR A 85 2.13 -11.60 6.68
C THR A 85 0.97 -10.72 7.13
N GLY A 86 -0.14 -11.31 7.62
CA GLY A 86 -1.37 -10.61 7.95
C GLY A 86 -2.24 -10.29 6.73
N ASP A 87 -1.89 -10.80 5.55
CA ASP A 87 -2.62 -10.65 4.29
C ASP A 87 -2.74 -11.98 3.52
N ALA A 88 -3.26 -11.94 2.30
CA ALA A 88 -3.47 -13.14 1.48
C ALA A 88 -2.21 -13.66 0.78
N GLU A 89 -1.05 -12.98 0.90
CA GLU A 89 0.22 -13.41 0.29
C GLU A 89 1.01 -14.34 1.21
N GLY A 90 0.73 -14.30 2.54
CA GLY A 90 1.41 -15.13 3.52
C GLY A 90 0.86 -16.55 3.62
N GLU A 91 1.68 -17.47 4.15
CA GLU A 91 1.24 -18.81 4.51
C GLU A 91 0.26 -18.76 5.68
N ILE A 92 -0.76 -19.63 5.66
CA ILE A 92 -1.70 -19.74 6.78
C ILE A 92 -1.01 -20.46 7.93
N VAL A 93 -0.84 -19.76 9.05
CA VAL A 93 -0.15 -20.25 10.26
C VAL A 93 -1.12 -20.71 11.34
N GLU A 94 -2.36 -20.20 11.33
CA GLU A 94 -3.40 -20.60 12.28
C GLU A 94 -4.75 -20.71 11.58
N ARG A 95 -5.59 -21.64 12.07
CA ARG A 95 -6.98 -21.81 11.65
C ARG A 95 -7.89 -21.94 12.86
N HIS A 96 -8.96 -21.17 12.85
CA HIS A 96 -9.98 -21.16 13.90
C HIS A 96 -11.36 -21.40 13.28
N PRO A 97 -12.26 -22.11 13.97
CA PRO A 97 -13.65 -22.19 13.54
C PRO A 97 -14.29 -20.81 13.54
N VAL A 98 -15.13 -20.56 12.55
CA VAL A 98 -15.88 -19.30 12.42
C VAL A 98 -17.31 -19.57 12.86
N ASP A 99 -17.66 -19.01 14.01
CA ASP A 99 -19.03 -19.02 14.57
C ASP A 99 -19.35 -17.58 15.00
N VAL A 100 -19.59 -16.73 14.00
CA VAL A 100 -19.79 -15.28 14.20
C VAL A 100 -21.10 -14.87 13.56
N THR A 101 -21.97 -14.20 14.32
CA THR A 101 -23.18 -13.60 13.78
C THR A 101 -22.90 -12.28 13.06
N ALA A 102 -23.83 -11.84 12.22
CA ALA A 102 -23.71 -10.55 11.53
C ALA A 102 -23.62 -9.38 12.51
N GLU A 103 -24.42 -9.44 13.60
CA GLU A 103 -24.45 -8.41 14.63
C GLU A 103 -23.10 -8.31 15.37
N ALA A 104 -22.49 -9.44 15.72
CA ALA A 104 -21.18 -9.45 16.37
C ALA A 104 -20.07 -8.93 15.44
N LEU A 105 -20.18 -9.17 14.13
CA LEU A 105 -19.27 -8.62 13.14
C LEU A 105 -19.43 -7.10 13.02
N GLU A 106 -20.66 -6.61 12.96
CA GLU A 106 -20.96 -5.16 12.89
C GLU A 106 -20.44 -4.43 14.14
N GLU A 107 -20.64 -5.01 15.32
CA GLU A 107 -20.11 -4.48 16.57
C GLU A 107 -18.58 -4.43 16.58
N ALA A 108 -17.92 -5.49 16.11
CA ALA A 108 -16.46 -5.52 15.99
C ALA A 108 -15.94 -4.47 15.01
N VAL A 109 -16.59 -4.28 13.85
CA VAL A 109 -16.21 -3.25 12.85
C VAL A 109 -16.42 -1.85 13.42
N ALA A 110 -17.47 -1.62 14.20
CA ALA A 110 -17.73 -0.32 14.84
C ALA A 110 -16.59 0.13 15.78
N ALA A 111 -15.84 -0.80 16.36
CA ALA A 111 -14.69 -0.48 17.20
C ALA A 111 -13.50 0.11 16.43
N PHE A 112 -13.51 0.02 15.09
CA PHE A 112 -12.48 0.59 14.23
C PHE A 112 -12.88 1.95 13.63
N LEU A 113 -13.98 2.55 14.07
CA LEU A 113 -14.39 3.89 13.64
C LEU A 113 -13.75 4.98 14.50
N GLY A 114 -13.37 6.09 13.85
CA GLY A 114 -12.76 7.24 14.52
C GLY A 114 -11.25 7.09 14.74
N GLU A 115 -10.73 7.79 15.75
CA GLU A 115 -9.30 7.71 16.10
C GLU A 115 -9.01 6.40 16.84
N ILE A 116 -8.14 5.59 16.26
CA ILE A 116 -7.69 4.33 16.87
C ILE A 116 -6.17 4.30 16.96
N VAL A 117 -5.63 3.60 17.96
CA VAL A 117 -4.21 3.35 18.08
C VAL A 117 -3.89 1.98 17.47
N GLN A 118 -3.02 1.96 16.49
CA GLN A 118 -2.57 0.73 15.84
C GLN A 118 -1.11 0.44 16.20
N ILE A 119 -0.83 -0.80 16.62
CA ILE A 119 0.53 -1.33 16.70
C ILE A 119 0.86 -1.91 15.32
N PRO A 120 1.80 -1.34 14.57
CA PRO A 120 2.13 -1.83 13.23
C PRO A 120 2.64 -3.27 13.28
N PRO A 121 2.23 -4.13 12.33
CA PRO A 121 2.78 -5.47 12.24
C PRO A 121 4.27 -5.44 11.90
N MET A 122 5.01 -6.47 12.33
CA MET A 122 6.44 -6.60 12.02
C MET A 122 6.68 -6.69 10.50
N TYR A 123 5.78 -7.32 9.76
CA TYR A 123 5.81 -7.34 8.31
C TYR A 123 5.12 -6.08 7.76
N SER A 124 5.86 -4.99 7.67
CA SER A 124 5.33 -3.71 7.18
C SER A 124 6.40 -2.89 6.45
N ALA A 125 5.94 -1.91 5.65
CA ALA A 125 6.80 -0.96 4.95
C ALA A 125 7.39 0.14 5.86
N LEU A 126 7.05 0.15 7.15
CA LEU A 126 7.60 1.10 8.11
C LEU A 126 9.10 0.93 8.23
N LYS A 127 9.78 2.06 8.40
CA LYS A 127 11.23 2.09 8.56
C LYS A 127 11.59 2.36 10.02
N VAL A 128 12.36 1.44 10.60
CA VAL A 128 13.00 1.64 11.91
C VAL A 128 14.50 1.77 11.65
N ASN A 129 15.12 2.86 12.13
CA ASN A 129 16.54 3.17 11.87
C ASN A 129 16.91 3.14 10.37
N GLY A 130 16.01 3.63 9.50
CA GLY A 130 16.22 3.71 8.05
C GLY A 130 16.04 2.39 7.28
N LYS A 131 15.74 1.27 7.96
CA LYS A 131 15.48 -0.05 7.34
C LYS A 131 14.00 -0.37 7.40
N CYS A 132 13.42 -0.84 6.27
CA CYS A 132 12.05 -1.35 6.25
C CYS A 132 11.93 -2.58 7.13
N LEU A 133 10.75 -2.75 7.77
CA LEU A 133 10.49 -3.92 8.62
C LEU A 133 10.33 -5.23 7.83
N TYR A 134 9.95 -5.20 6.55
CA TYR A 134 9.86 -6.39 5.70
C TYR A 134 11.06 -7.34 5.76
N PRO A 135 12.31 -6.87 5.60
CA PRO A 135 13.48 -7.77 5.69
C PRO A 135 13.88 -8.09 7.12
N VAL A 136 13.40 -7.32 8.11
CA VAL A 136 13.77 -7.48 9.53
C VAL A 136 12.97 -8.60 10.20
N SER A 137 11.78 -8.92 9.70
CA SER A 137 10.97 -10.03 10.23
C SER A 137 11.65 -11.40 10.10
N TYR A 138 12.63 -11.54 9.19
CA TYR A 138 13.43 -12.76 9.05
C TYR A 138 14.67 -12.79 9.95
N THR A 139 15.02 -11.72 10.66
CA THR A 139 16.21 -11.63 11.51
C THR A 139 15.86 -11.16 12.91
N HIS A 140 15.23 -12.01 13.71
CA HIS A 140 15.13 -11.96 15.18
C HIS A 140 15.04 -10.57 15.87
N LEU A 141 14.19 -9.66 15.42
CA LEU A 141 13.79 -8.52 16.23
C LEU A 141 12.43 -8.79 16.84
N ARG A 142 12.41 -9.34 18.06
CA ARG A 142 11.24 -9.26 18.93
C ARG A 142 11.12 -7.80 19.37
N ALA A 143 10.03 -7.13 18.96
CA ALA A 143 9.61 -5.91 19.62
C ALA A 143 9.14 -6.28 21.03
N HIS A 144 9.74 -5.66 22.04
CA HIS A 144 9.26 -5.67 23.41
C HIS A 144 8.30 -4.51 23.60
#